data_b1840c1846ad86989da9ad4d4f5cd870
#
_entry.id   b1840c1846ad86989da9ad4d4f5cd870
#
_cell.length_a   1.000
_cell.length_b   1.000
_cell.length_c   1.000
_cell.angle_alpha   90.00
_cell.angle_beta   90.00
_cell.angle_gamma   90.00
#
_symmetry.space_group_name_H-M   'P 1'
#
loop_
_entity.id
_entity.type
_entity.pdbx_description
1 polymer ?
#
loop_
_entity_poly.entity_id
_entity_poly.type
_entity_poly.pdbx_seq_one_letter_code
_entity_poly.pdbx_strand_id
1 'polypeptide(L)'
;MKTRDFLFVLAAVAVAACAQTPEERVKAYEEAHDAMIQEYRQMMDSLSNDREKAEAYYDDFVEEYVEFNLKAAKKNPDNEVAVQVLMNLRGLIEDEQALEIISKMPAEMLENEKVAYLKAGLDARIATAEGKPFVDFTVNSVVGQTRSIPPQPVYADVKLSDYVGKGKYILLDFWSPWCGPCRREMPNIKAVYDKYKGDNFDVVSIAVWEREPVEVTIETAEELGMDWNQINNGGREPAALYGVEGIPHIILFGPDGTILKRGLHGAEIEEVVSSYLK
;
A
#
# COMPACT_ATOMS: atom_id res chain seq x y z
N MET A 1 26.99 -20.54 11.42
CA MET A 1 27.32 -20.43 12.86
C MET A 1 26.08 -19.87 13.53
N LYS A 2 25.28 -20.69 14.19
CA LYS A 2 24.05 -20.23 14.87
C LYS A 2 24.51 -19.39 16.08
N THR A 3 24.35 -18.09 16.00
CA THR A 3 24.70 -17.14 17.05
C THR A 3 23.69 -17.26 18.19
N ARG A 4 24.13 -17.90 19.26
CA ARG A 4 23.38 -18.18 20.51
C ARG A 4 23.35 -17.01 21.48
N ASP A 5 23.57 -15.76 21.04
CA ASP A 5 23.74 -14.62 21.94
C ASP A 5 22.51 -13.67 22.01
N PHE A 6 21.42 -13.94 21.28
CA PHE A 6 20.17 -13.16 21.34
C PHE A 6 19.26 -13.45 22.54
N LEU A 7 19.74 -14.27 23.49
CA LEU A 7 18.96 -14.74 24.65
C LEU A 7 18.72 -13.69 25.76
N PHE A 8 19.29 -12.50 25.67
CA PHE A 8 19.19 -11.52 26.77
C PHE A 8 17.98 -10.60 26.72
N VAL A 9 17.41 -10.28 25.54
CA VAL A 9 16.22 -9.41 25.46
C VAL A 9 14.93 -10.18 25.77
N LEU A 10 14.86 -11.46 25.45
CA LEU A 10 13.72 -12.32 25.82
C LEU A 10 13.57 -12.53 27.34
N ALA A 11 14.62 -12.31 28.12
CA ALA A 11 14.55 -12.44 29.58
C ALA A 11 13.86 -11.26 30.28
N ALA A 12 13.86 -10.06 29.68
CA ALA A 12 13.19 -8.88 30.26
C ALA A 12 11.67 -8.91 30.12
N VAL A 13 11.13 -9.62 29.11
CA VAL A 13 9.67 -9.79 28.90
C VAL A 13 9.07 -10.88 29.82
N ALA A 14 9.90 -11.73 30.42
CA ALA A 14 9.44 -12.84 31.26
C ALA A 14 9.18 -12.49 32.73
N VAL A 15 9.55 -11.30 33.19
CA VAL A 15 9.39 -10.90 34.60
C VAL A 15 8.26 -9.88 34.71
N ALA A 16 7.05 -10.34 34.85
CA ALA A 16 5.95 -9.83 35.65
C ALA A 16 4.59 -10.39 35.20
N ALA A 17 4.36 -11.65 35.49
CA ALA A 17 3.05 -12.29 35.27
C ALA A 17 2.07 -12.08 36.44
N CYS A 18 2.17 -10.96 37.17
CA CYS A 18 1.21 -10.63 38.22
C CYS A 18 0.76 -9.18 38.07
N ALA A 19 -0.48 -8.99 37.63
CA ALA A 19 -1.29 -7.77 37.81
C ALA A 19 -0.61 -6.43 37.49
N GLN A 20 0.00 -6.29 36.29
CA GLN A 20 0.40 -4.98 35.78
C GLN A 20 -0.81 -4.22 35.25
N THR A 21 -0.89 -2.92 35.52
CA THR A 21 -1.88 -2.05 34.89
C THR A 21 -1.68 -2.00 33.37
N PRO A 22 -2.69 -1.63 32.57
CA PRO A 22 -2.50 -1.42 31.14
C PRO A 22 -1.34 -0.48 30.83
N GLU A 23 -1.16 0.59 31.59
CA GLU A 23 -0.09 1.57 31.45
C GLU A 23 1.31 0.96 31.71
N GLU A 24 1.42 0.12 32.74
CA GLU A 24 2.69 -0.58 33.03
C GLU A 24 3.05 -1.56 31.91
N ARG A 25 2.05 -2.23 31.31
CA ARG A 25 2.27 -3.13 30.18
C ARG A 25 2.70 -2.38 28.91
N VAL A 26 2.11 -1.21 28.64
CA VAL A 26 2.53 -0.33 27.53
C VAL A 26 3.98 0.09 27.71
N LYS A 27 4.35 0.61 28.90
CA LYS A 27 5.70 1.05 29.20
C LYS A 27 6.72 -0.09 29.07
N ALA A 28 6.40 -1.27 29.59
CA ALA A 28 7.28 -2.43 29.47
C ALA A 28 7.51 -2.88 28.02
N TYR A 29 6.47 -2.79 27.18
CA TYR A 29 6.60 -3.06 25.76
C TYR A 29 7.48 -2.02 25.07
N GLU A 30 7.26 -0.73 25.32
CA GLU A 30 8.04 0.36 24.72
C GLU A 30 9.53 0.25 25.08
N GLU A 31 9.84 0.00 26.35
CA GLU A 31 11.23 -0.19 26.80
C GLU A 31 11.91 -1.38 26.10
N ALA A 32 11.19 -2.50 25.95
CA ALA A 32 11.70 -3.69 25.28
C ALA A 32 11.86 -3.49 23.77
N HIS A 33 10.88 -2.83 23.12
CA HIS A 33 10.91 -2.50 21.71
C HIS A 33 12.08 -1.55 21.39
N ASP A 34 12.26 -0.48 22.18
CA ASP A 34 13.34 0.48 21.99
C ASP A 34 14.72 -0.16 22.17
N ALA A 35 14.86 -1.06 23.14
CA ALA A 35 16.11 -1.81 23.34
C ALA A 35 16.43 -2.68 22.12
N MET A 36 15.43 -3.38 21.57
CA MET A 36 15.59 -4.22 20.38
C MET A 36 16.00 -3.39 19.15
N ILE A 37 15.37 -2.23 18.93
CA ILE A 37 15.72 -1.31 17.82
C ILE A 37 17.13 -0.72 18.01
N GLN A 38 17.53 -0.40 19.24
CA GLN A 38 18.89 0.10 19.50
C GLN A 38 19.95 -0.96 19.20
N GLU A 39 19.71 -2.21 19.61
CA GLU A 39 20.62 -3.32 19.33
C GLU A 39 20.75 -3.55 17.82
N TYR A 40 19.64 -3.56 17.10
CA TYR A 40 19.63 -3.65 15.63
C TYR A 40 20.48 -2.56 14.98
N ARG A 41 20.31 -1.29 15.40
CA ARG A 41 21.07 -0.16 14.85
C ARG A 41 22.57 -0.32 15.10
N GLN A 42 22.97 -0.69 16.31
CA GLN A 42 24.38 -0.90 16.65
C GLN A 42 25.01 -2.02 15.82
N MET A 43 24.27 -3.12 15.61
CA MET A 43 24.75 -4.23 14.79
C MET A 43 24.88 -3.82 13.32
N MET A 44 23.86 -3.14 12.73
CA MET A 44 23.92 -2.65 11.36
C MET A 44 25.08 -1.68 11.16
N ASP A 45 25.35 -0.80 12.11
CA ASP A 45 26.51 0.11 12.07
C ASP A 45 27.83 -0.68 12.05
N SER A 46 27.93 -1.75 12.86
CA SER A 46 29.13 -2.61 12.90
C SER A 46 29.34 -3.40 11.61
N LEU A 47 28.25 -3.68 10.88
CA LEU A 47 28.24 -4.44 9.62
C LEU A 47 28.26 -3.53 8.37
N SER A 48 28.41 -2.21 8.53
CA SER A 48 28.31 -1.22 7.45
C SER A 48 29.25 -1.48 6.26
N ASN A 49 30.36 -2.20 6.47
CA ASN A 49 31.33 -2.57 5.43
C ASN A 49 31.19 -4.04 4.93
N ASP A 50 30.19 -4.79 5.39
CA ASP A 50 29.96 -6.19 5.02
C ASP A 50 28.48 -6.38 4.65
N ARG A 51 28.17 -6.11 3.39
CA ARG A 51 26.79 -6.12 2.88
C ARG A 51 26.12 -7.48 3.04
N GLU A 52 26.83 -8.56 2.76
CA GLU A 52 26.26 -9.91 2.84
C GLU A 52 25.84 -10.26 4.28
N LYS A 53 26.70 -9.94 5.25
CA LYS A 53 26.35 -10.14 6.66
C LYS A 53 25.25 -9.19 7.15
N ALA A 54 25.24 -7.95 6.66
CA ALA A 54 24.19 -7.00 7.00
C ALA A 54 22.82 -7.46 6.48
N GLU A 55 22.73 -7.96 5.25
CA GLU A 55 21.51 -8.52 4.67
C GLU A 55 21.04 -9.76 5.46
N ALA A 56 21.93 -10.70 5.75
CA ALA A 56 21.59 -11.88 6.55
C ALA A 56 21.12 -11.54 7.97
N TYR A 57 21.76 -10.56 8.61
CA TYR A 57 21.35 -10.07 9.94
C TYR A 57 19.99 -9.36 9.89
N TYR A 58 19.73 -8.59 8.85
CA TYR A 58 18.44 -7.93 8.65
C TYR A 58 17.29 -8.95 8.54
N ASP A 59 17.48 -10.01 7.76
CA ASP A 59 16.47 -11.06 7.58
C ASP A 59 16.16 -11.76 8.92
N ASP A 60 17.20 -12.16 9.65
CA ASP A 60 17.05 -12.76 10.98
C ASP A 60 16.34 -11.79 11.96
N PHE A 61 16.74 -10.51 11.94
CA PHE A 61 16.12 -9.48 12.78
C PHE A 61 14.63 -9.29 12.46
N VAL A 62 14.24 -9.23 11.18
CA VAL A 62 12.83 -9.04 10.79
C VAL A 62 11.97 -10.20 11.32
N GLU A 63 12.45 -11.45 11.23
CA GLU A 63 11.72 -12.61 11.76
C GLU A 63 11.51 -12.49 13.28
N GLU A 64 12.56 -12.17 14.04
CA GLU A 64 12.49 -11.99 15.50
C GLU A 64 11.59 -10.78 15.87
N TYR A 65 11.70 -9.69 15.14
CA TYR A 65 10.91 -8.48 15.34
C TYR A 65 9.41 -8.72 15.15
N VAL A 66 9.04 -9.45 14.08
CA VAL A 66 7.65 -9.85 13.85
C VAL A 66 7.15 -10.73 14.98
N GLU A 67 7.93 -11.76 15.37
CA GLU A 67 7.53 -12.67 16.47
C GLU A 67 7.34 -11.94 17.80
N PHE A 68 8.27 -11.04 18.16
CA PHE A 68 8.19 -10.21 19.37
C PHE A 68 6.89 -9.38 19.39
N ASN A 69 6.61 -8.67 18.30
CA ASN A 69 5.45 -7.81 18.20
C ASN A 69 4.12 -8.60 18.22
N LEU A 70 4.01 -9.71 17.48
CA LEU A 70 2.84 -10.57 17.50
C LEU A 70 2.56 -11.15 18.89
N LYS A 71 3.59 -11.55 19.63
CA LYS A 71 3.45 -11.99 21.03
C LYS A 71 2.97 -10.86 21.94
N ALA A 72 3.47 -9.64 21.72
CA ALA A 72 3.05 -8.47 22.49
C ALA A 72 1.58 -8.14 22.25
N ALA A 73 1.11 -8.08 21.00
CA ALA A 73 -0.30 -7.83 20.67
C ALA A 73 -1.22 -8.89 21.28
N LYS A 74 -0.85 -10.17 21.19
CA LYS A 74 -1.63 -11.28 21.75
C LYS A 74 -1.83 -11.16 23.27
N LYS A 75 -0.85 -10.59 23.99
CA LYS A 75 -0.93 -10.39 25.43
C LYS A 75 -1.63 -9.10 25.84
N ASN A 76 -1.77 -8.16 24.90
CA ASN A 76 -2.23 -6.80 25.15
C ASN A 76 -3.33 -6.37 24.15
N PRO A 77 -4.41 -7.12 23.96
CA PRO A 77 -5.45 -6.75 22.99
C PRO A 77 -6.26 -5.52 23.44
N ASP A 78 -6.15 -5.14 24.71
CA ASP A 78 -6.99 -4.18 25.42
C ASP A 78 -6.30 -2.83 25.69
N ASN A 79 -5.14 -2.57 25.07
CA ASN A 79 -4.40 -1.34 25.30
C ASN A 79 -3.60 -0.90 24.06
N GLU A 80 -2.88 0.23 24.17
CA GLU A 80 -2.14 0.86 23.08
C GLU A 80 -1.04 -0.03 22.47
N VAL A 81 -0.57 -1.08 23.16
CA VAL A 81 0.44 -2.01 22.58
C VAL A 81 -0.09 -2.65 21.30
N ALA A 82 -1.35 -3.10 21.28
CA ALA A 82 -1.90 -3.71 20.08
C ALA A 82 -1.97 -2.72 18.90
N VAL A 83 -2.23 -1.44 19.18
CA VAL A 83 -2.23 -0.38 18.15
C VAL A 83 -0.81 -0.12 17.64
N GLN A 84 0.17 0.01 18.55
CA GLN A 84 1.57 0.18 18.19
C GLN A 84 2.09 -0.99 17.36
N VAL A 85 1.74 -2.21 17.74
CA VAL A 85 2.12 -3.42 16.99
C VAL A 85 1.57 -3.39 15.56
N LEU A 86 0.29 -3.03 15.36
CA LEU A 86 -0.27 -2.89 14.02
C LEU A 86 0.47 -1.86 13.16
N MET A 87 0.91 -0.77 13.78
CA MET A 87 1.72 0.25 13.09
C MET A 87 3.12 -0.26 12.77
N ASN A 88 3.77 -0.94 13.72
CA ASN A 88 5.12 -1.44 13.58
C ASN A 88 5.25 -2.59 12.57
N LEU A 89 4.21 -3.43 12.47
CA LEU A 89 4.18 -4.59 11.57
C LEU A 89 3.57 -4.30 10.19
N ARG A 90 3.23 -3.05 9.91
CA ARG A 90 2.65 -2.67 8.62
C ARG A 90 3.61 -3.03 7.47
N GLY A 91 3.14 -3.87 6.54
CA GLY A 91 3.95 -4.37 5.43
C GLY A 91 4.94 -5.49 5.79
N LEU A 92 4.96 -5.95 7.05
CA LEU A 92 5.78 -7.08 7.51
C LEU A 92 4.96 -8.34 7.79
N ILE A 93 3.64 -8.21 7.88
CA ILE A 93 2.72 -9.33 8.10
C ILE A 93 1.59 -9.28 7.08
N GLU A 94 0.95 -10.43 6.87
CA GLU A 94 -0.21 -10.55 5.99
C GLU A 94 -1.42 -9.80 6.57
N ASP A 95 -2.31 -9.32 5.70
CA ASP A 95 -3.50 -8.56 6.09
C ASP A 95 -4.41 -9.35 7.04
N GLU A 96 -4.52 -10.67 6.86
CA GLU A 96 -5.27 -11.57 7.73
C GLU A 96 -4.72 -11.62 9.15
N GLN A 97 -3.39 -11.58 9.31
CA GLN A 97 -2.76 -11.53 10.63
C GLN A 97 -3.04 -10.20 11.34
N ALA A 98 -3.00 -9.09 10.60
CA ALA A 98 -3.37 -7.79 11.15
C ALA A 98 -4.85 -7.74 11.58
N LEU A 99 -5.76 -8.28 10.76
CA LEU A 99 -7.19 -8.40 11.12
C LEU A 99 -7.41 -9.33 12.32
N GLU A 100 -6.62 -10.41 12.47
CA GLU A 100 -6.69 -11.26 13.64
C GLU A 100 -6.38 -10.49 14.93
N ILE A 101 -5.36 -9.60 14.91
CA ILE A 101 -5.06 -8.72 16.04
C ILE A 101 -6.26 -7.81 16.34
N ILE A 102 -6.78 -7.12 15.31
CA ILE A 102 -7.93 -6.21 15.45
C ILE A 102 -9.17 -6.93 16.00
N SER A 103 -9.43 -8.15 15.53
CA SER A 103 -10.59 -8.95 15.95
C SER A 103 -10.61 -9.30 17.44
N LYS A 104 -9.45 -9.24 18.10
CA LYS A 104 -9.30 -9.51 19.54
C LYS A 104 -9.38 -8.25 20.40
N MET A 105 -9.42 -7.07 19.77
CA MET A 105 -9.54 -5.80 20.49
C MET A 105 -10.97 -5.63 21.04
N PRO A 106 -11.13 -5.06 22.25
CA PRO A 106 -12.43 -4.70 22.78
C PRO A 106 -13.05 -3.56 21.95
N ALA A 107 -14.39 -3.44 22.02
CA ALA A 107 -15.14 -2.46 21.21
C ALA A 107 -14.63 -1.01 21.36
N GLU A 108 -14.22 -0.63 22.56
CA GLU A 108 -13.65 0.70 22.84
C GLU A 108 -12.36 0.98 22.03
N MET A 109 -11.53 -0.04 21.85
CA MET A 109 -10.30 0.10 21.05
C MET A 109 -10.60 0.19 19.55
N LEU A 110 -11.70 -0.40 19.08
CA LEU A 110 -12.12 -0.32 17.69
C LEU A 110 -12.62 1.08 17.29
N GLU A 111 -13.03 1.90 18.27
CA GLU A 111 -13.41 3.32 18.07
C GLU A 111 -12.17 4.24 17.95
N ASN A 112 -10.97 3.74 18.24
CA ASN A 112 -9.74 4.49 18.04
C ASN A 112 -9.55 4.82 16.56
N GLU A 113 -9.35 6.08 16.22
CA GLU A 113 -9.23 6.55 14.82
C GLU A 113 -8.12 5.83 14.04
N LYS A 114 -6.98 5.51 14.68
CA LYS A 114 -5.89 4.76 14.04
C LYS A 114 -6.31 3.34 13.71
N VAL A 115 -6.99 2.66 14.64
CA VAL A 115 -7.49 1.29 14.45
C VAL A 115 -8.54 1.27 13.35
N ALA A 116 -9.50 2.18 13.39
CA ALA A 116 -10.53 2.33 12.37
C ALA A 116 -9.94 2.57 10.97
N TYR A 117 -8.94 3.48 10.88
CA TYR A 117 -8.24 3.76 9.64
C TYR A 117 -7.48 2.52 9.11
N LEU A 118 -6.73 1.84 9.97
CA LEU A 118 -5.99 0.63 9.58
C LEU A 118 -6.95 -0.47 9.14
N LYS A 119 -8.03 -0.68 9.89
CA LYS A 119 -9.04 -1.69 9.55
C LYS A 119 -9.68 -1.41 8.20
N ALA A 120 -10.06 -0.16 7.94
CA ALA A 120 -10.64 0.21 6.64
C ALA A 120 -9.68 -0.07 5.47
N GLY A 121 -8.39 0.23 5.63
CA GLY A 121 -7.38 -0.08 4.63
C GLY A 121 -7.19 -1.59 4.41
N LEU A 122 -7.18 -2.38 5.49
CA LEU A 122 -7.11 -3.85 5.42
C LEU A 122 -8.34 -4.45 4.73
N ASP A 123 -9.54 -4.02 5.13
CA ASP A 123 -10.79 -4.48 4.52
C ASP A 123 -10.83 -4.16 3.02
N ALA A 124 -10.36 -2.96 2.63
CA ALA A 124 -10.29 -2.54 1.24
C ALA A 124 -9.29 -3.40 0.43
N ARG A 125 -8.10 -3.69 0.97
CA ARG A 125 -7.13 -4.57 0.30
C ARG A 125 -7.65 -5.98 0.10
N ILE A 126 -8.34 -6.53 1.10
CA ILE A 126 -8.95 -7.87 1.00
C ILE A 126 -10.11 -7.87 -0.01
N ALA A 127 -10.95 -6.82 0.01
CA ALA A 127 -12.03 -6.68 -0.96
C ALA A 127 -11.53 -6.55 -2.40
N THR A 128 -10.34 -6.01 -2.58
CA THR A 128 -9.70 -5.80 -3.89
C THR A 128 -8.45 -6.67 -4.10
N ALA A 129 -8.38 -7.84 -3.44
CA ALA A 129 -7.30 -8.80 -3.64
C ALA A 129 -7.37 -9.45 -5.03
N GLU A 130 -6.26 -10.05 -5.46
CA GLU A 130 -6.21 -10.81 -6.71
C GLU A 130 -7.28 -11.91 -6.73
N GLY A 131 -7.95 -12.09 -7.87
CA GLY A 131 -9.09 -12.98 -8.04
C GLY A 131 -10.45 -12.39 -7.61
N LYS A 132 -10.50 -11.20 -7.01
CA LYS A 132 -11.74 -10.51 -6.65
C LYS A 132 -12.25 -9.65 -7.82
N PRO A 133 -13.57 -9.39 -7.89
CA PRO A 133 -14.08 -8.40 -8.83
C PRO A 133 -13.60 -7.00 -8.44
N PHE A 134 -13.54 -6.10 -9.43
CA PHE A 134 -13.25 -4.70 -9.16
C PHE A 134 -14.31 -4.05 -8.25
N VAL A 135 -13.91 -3.05 -7.50
CA VAL A 135 -14.81 -2.18 -6.73
C VAL A 135 -14.99 -0.88 -7.51
N ASP A 136 -16.23 -0.59 -7.88
CA ASP A 136 -16.53 0.61 -8.68
C ASP A 136 -16.42 1.88 -7.83
N PHE A 137 -16.06 2.97 -8.48
CA PHE A 137 -16.09 4.32 -7.90
C PHE A 137 -16.55 5.32 -8.95
N THR A 138 -17.00 6.48 -8.50
CA THR A 138 -17.38 7.61 -9.35
C THR A 138 -16.58 8.84 -8.94
N VAL A 139 -15.95 9.48 -9.91
CA VAL A 139 -15.17 10.71 -9.73
C VAL A 139 -15.73 11.79 -10.63
N ASN A 140 -15.94 12.99 -10.11
CA ASN A 140 -16.26 14.15 -10.94
C ASN A 140 -14.98 14.68 -11.58
N SER A 141 -14.64 14.17 -12.76
CA SER A 141 -13.35 14.39 -13.43
C SER A 141 -13.47 15.40 -14.57
N VAL A 142 -12.34 16.04 -14.90
CA VAL A 142 -12.22 16.89 -16.09
C VAL A 142 -12.21 15.98 -17.33
N VAL A 143 -13.22 16.15 -18.18
CA VAL A 143 -13.40 15.38 -19.42
C VAL A 143 -13.13 16.20 -20.68
N GLY A 144 -12.75 17.47 -20.53
CA GLY A 144 -12.45 18.36 -21.64
C GLY A 144 -12.36 19.82 -21.21
N GLN A 145 -12.29 20.70 -22.19
CA GLN A 145 -12.26 22.16 -22.00
C GLN A 145 -13.32 22.85 -22.85
N THR A 146 -13.82 23.98 -22.35
CA THR A 146 -14.71 24.87 -23.12
C THR A 146 -13.97 25.53 -24.26
N ARG A 147 -14.72 26.04 -25.27
CA ARG A 147 -14.18 26.89 -26.34
C ARG A 147 -14.03 28.36 -25.96
N SER A 148 -14.21 28.71 -24.68
CA SER A 148 -14.05 30.08 -24.18
C SER A 148 -12.57 30.52 -24.15
N ILE A 149 -12.33 31.83 -23.98
CA ILE A 149 -10.99 32.39 -23.82
C ILE A 149 -10.99 33.16 -22.48
N PRO A 150 -10.24 32.70 -21.45
CA PRO A 150 -9.46 31.43 -21.45
C PRO A 150 -10.38 30.18 -21.42
N PRO A 151 -9.90 29.04 -21.93
CA PRO A 151 -10.62 27.79 -21.80
C PRO A 151 -10.88 27.43 -20.35
N GLN A 152 -12.04 26.82 -20.06
CA GLN A 152 -12.41 26.37 -18.71
C GLN A 152 -12.58 24.86 -18.70
N PRO A 153 -12.18 24.16 -17.61
CA PRO A 153 -12.37 22.72 -17.51
C PRO A 153 -13.87 22.36 -17.52
N VAL A 154 -14.20 21.30 -18.22
CA VAL A 154 -15.53 20.69 -18.23
C VAL A 154 -15.48 19.41 -17.39
N TYR A 155 -16.33 19.36 -16.37
CA TYR A 155 -16.40 18.24 -15.44
C TYR A 155 -17.57 17.31 -15.80
N ALA A 156 -17.38 16.01 -15.63
CA ALA A 156 -18.42 15.00 -15.67
C ALA A 156 -18.10 13.86 -14.70
N ASP A 157 -19.12 13.14 -14.30
CA ASP A 157 -18.95 11.93 -13.51
C ASP A 157 -18.38 10.83 -14.39
N VAL A 158 -17.23 10.30 -13.98
CA VAL A 158 -16.51 9.19 -14.61
C VAL A 158 -16.47 8.04 -13.62
N LYS A 159 -16.81 6.84 -14.09
CA LYS A 159 -16.81 5.62 -13.27
C LYS A 159 -15.68 4.69 -13.72
N LEU A 160 -15.13 3.93 -12.77
CA LEU A 160 -14.20 2.86 -13.14
C LEU A 160 -14.86 1.84 -14.06
N SER A 161 -16.16 1.56 -13.84
CA SER A 161 -16.96 0.70 -14.69
C SER A 161 -17.19 1.22 -16.11
N ASP A 162 -16.82 2.45 -16.43
CA ASP A 162 -16.82 2.92 -17.83
C ASP A 162 -15.71 2.24 -18.64
N TYR A 163 -14.66 1.74 -17.98
CA TYR A 163 -13.49 1.11 -18.59
C TYR A 163 -13.38 -0.39 -18.25
N VAL A 164 -13.51 -0.75 -16.97
CA VAL A 164 -13.30 -2.11 -16.45
C VAL A 164 -14.56 -2.97 -16.62
N GLY A 165 -14.38 -4.27 -16.92
CA GLY A 165 -15.49 -5.20 -17.14
C GLY A 165 -16.22 -5.02 -18.47
N LYS A 166 -15.55 -4.45 -19.47
CA LYS A 166 -16.11 -4.19 -20.83
C LYS A 166 -15.50 -5.10 -21.91
N GLY A 167 -14.93 -6.23 -21.51
CA GLY A 167 -14.36 -7.19 -22.46
C GLY A 167 -12.90 -6.93 -22.83
N LYS A 168 -12.25 -5.94 -22.20
CA LYS A 168 -10.82 -5.63 -22.37
C LYS A 168 -10.05 -5.85 -21.07
N TYR A 169 -8.78 -6.18 -21.18
CA TYR A 169 -7.83 -6.04 -20.09
C TYR A 169 -7.56 -4.55 -19.87
N ILE A 170 -7.59 -4.11 -18.63
CA ILE A 170 -7.33 -2.72 -18.24
C ILE A 170 -6.18 -2.67 -17.25
N LEU A 171 -5.15 -1.90 -17.57
CA LEU A 171 -4.10 -1.54 -16.64
C LEU A 171 -4.48 -0.20 -15.98
N LEU A 172 -4.85 -0.24 -14.70
CA LEU A 172 -5.15 0.96 -13.91
C LEU A 172 -3.90 1.39 -13.16
N ASP A 173 -3.48 2.64 -13.34
CA ASP A 173 -2.36 3.27 -12.66
C ASP A 173 -2.82 4.38 -11.73
N PHE A 174 -2.53 4.26 -10.43
CA PHE A 174 -2.70 5.30 -9.44
C PHE A 174 -1.43 6.14 -9.35
N TRP A 175 -1.53 7.43 -9.68
CA TRP A 175 -0.40 8.32 -9.77
C TRP A 175 -0.68 9.74 -9.26
N SER A 176 0.31 10.62 -9.31
CA SER A 176 0.17 12.08 -9.10
C SER A 176 1.32 12.85 -9.76
N PRO A 177 1.10 14.09 -10.18
CA PRO A 177 2.14 14.94 -10.78
C PRO A 177 3.37 15.12 -9.88
N TRP A 178 3.16 15.27 -8.58
CA TRP A 178 4.22 15.44 -7.58
C TRP A 178 4.98 14.16 -7.23
N CYS A 179 4.49 12.99 -7.68
CA CYS A 179 5.05 11.68 -7.36
C CYS A 179 6.27 11.36 -8.26
N GLY A 180 7.47 11.57 -7.76
CA GLY A 180 8.70 11.27 -8.50
C GLY A 180 8.84 9.81 -8.94
N PRO A 181 8.57 8.80 -8.07
CA PRO A 181 8.53 7.40 -8.50
C PRO A 181 7.53 7.13 -9.61
N CYS A 182 6.31 7.72 -9.56
CA CYS A 182 5.31 7.55 -10.61
C CYS A 182 5.82 8.06 -11.96
N ARG A 183 6.43 9.24 -11.99
CA ARG A 183 7.03 9.81 -13.22
C ARG A 183 8.10 8.89 -13.82
N ARG A 184 8.86 8.16 -12.98
CA ARG A 184 9.85 7.17 -13.46
C ARG A 184 9.22 5.90 -13.98
N GLU A 185 7.98 5.57 -13.55
CA GLU A 185 7.24 4.39 -14.01
C GLU A 185 6.57 4.62 -15.37
N MET A 186 6.24 5.87 -15.72
CA MET A 186 5.52 6.18 -16.96
C MET A 186 6.14 5.60 -18.24
N PRO A 187 7.48 5.56 -18.44
CA PRO A 187 8.07 4.91 -19.61
C PRO A 187 7.73 3.41 -19.73
N ASN A 188 7.63 2.69 -18.60
CA ASN A 188 7.26 1.27 -18.60
C ASN A 188 5.79 1.09 -18.97
N ILE A 189 4.88 1.90 -18.40
CA ILE A 189 3.46 1.89 -18.74
C ILE A 189 3.26 2.24 -20.22
N LYS A 190 3.97 3.29 -20.69
CA LYS A 190 3.90 3.71 -22.10
C LYS A 190 4.37 2.63 -23.06
N ALA A 191 5.46 1.95 -22.75
CA ALA A 191 5.96 0.86 -23.60
C ALA A 191 4.93 -0.28 -23.73
N VAL A 192 4.26 -0.63 -22.61
CA VAL A 192 3.19 -1.64 -22.60
C VAL A 192 1.98 -1.14 -23.38
N TYR A 193 1.56 0.12 -23.15
CA TYR A 193 0.44 0.71 -23.90
C TYR A 193 0.71 0.72 -25.40
N ASP A 194 1.84 1.24 -25.85
CA ASP A 194 2.19 1.33 -27.27
C ASP A 194 2.24 -0.05 -27.95
N LYS A 195 2.65 -1.08 -27.21
CA LYS A 195 2.76 -2.45 -27.72
C LYS A 195 1.44 -3.20 -27.81
N TYR A 196 0.54 -2.99 -26.83
CA TYR A 196 -0.63 -3.84 -26.64
C TYR A 196 -1.97 -3.13 -26.83
N LYS A 197 -2.01 -1.78 -26.91
CA LYS A 197 -3.26 -1.02 -27.10
C LYS A 197 -4.06 -1.51 -28.31
N GLY A 198 -5.37 -1.66 -28.10
CA GLY A 198 -6.24 -2.15 -29.15
C GLY A 198 -7.59 -2.63 -28.64
N ASP A 199 -8.16 -3.60 -29.34
CA ASP A 199 -9.49 -4.11 -29.01
C ASP A 199 -9.52 -4.88 -27.69
N ASN A 200 -8.38 -5.46 -27.29
CA ASN A 200 -8.29 -6.34 -26.11
C ASN A 200 -7.60 -5.70 -24.89
N PHE A 201 -6.93 -4.55 -25.05
CA PHE A 201 -6.14 -3.95 -23.96
C PHE A 201 -6.20 -2.43 -24.01
N ASP A 202 -6.26 -1.81 -22.84
CA ASP A 202 -6.15 -0.36 -22.68
C ASP A 202 -5.54 -0.02 -21.31
N VAL A 203 -5.16 1.26 -21.14
CA VAL A 203 -4.63 1.82 -19.90
C VAL A 203 -5.56 2.93 -19.41
N VAL A 204 -5.69 3.04 -18.11
CA VAL A 204 -6.36 4.15 -17.42
C VAL A 204 -5.43 4.63 -16.31
N SER A 205 -5.08 5.90 -16.29
CA SER A 205 -4.40 6.49 -15.13
C SER A 205 -5.36 7.37 -14.35
N ILE A 206 -5.35 7.21 -13.04
CA ILE A 206 -6.13 8.03 -12.11
C ILE A 206 -5.18 8.83 -11.23
N ALA A 207 -5.30 10.17 -11.29
CA ALA A 207 -4.58 11.04 -10.39
C ALA A 207 -5.26 11.01 -9.02
N VAL A 208 -4.47 10.75 -7.97
CA VAL A 208 -4.95 10.70 -6.58
C VAL A 208 -4.07 11.55 -5.67
N TRP A 209 -4.65 12.00 -4.54
CA TRP A 209 -3.95 12.83 -3.55
C TRP A 209 -3.34 14.10 -4.13
N GLU A 210 -4.03 14.72 -5.07
CA GLU A 210 -3.59 15.93 -5.76
C GLU A 210 -3.31 17.04 -4.73
N ARG A 211 -2.27 17.82 -5.00
CA ARG A 211 -1.82 18.95 -4.17
C ARG A 211 -1.94 20.28 -4.90
N GLU A 212 -2.08 20.20 -6.22
CA GLU A 212 -2.11 21.31 -7.14
C GLU A 212 -3.44 21.34 -7.91
N PRO A 213 -3.77 22.44 -8.57
CA PRO A 213 -4.93 22.49 -9.46
C PRO A 213 -4.90 21.42 -10.54
N VAL A 214 -6.07 20.99 -11.01
CA VAL A 214 -6.21 19.89 -12.00
C VAL A 214 -5.46 20.15 -13.30
N GLU A 215 -5.28 21.41 -13.67
CA GLU A 215 -4.51 21.83 -14.84
C GLU A 215 -3.08 21.30 -14.80
N VAL A 216 -2.45 21.29 -13.61
CA VAL A 216 -1.09 20.74 -13.42
C VAL A 216 -1.06 19.24 -13.69
N THR A 217 -2.11 18.52 -13.32
CA THR A 217 -2.24 17.09 -13.62
C THR A 217 -2.32 16.86 -15.13
N ILE A 218 -3.16 17.62 -15.83
CA ILE A 218 -3.34 17.52 -17.28
C ILE A 218 -2.04 17.85 -18.00
N GLU A 219 -1.41 18.99 -17.68
CA GLU A 219 -0.15 19.42 -18.28
C GLU A 219 0.97 18.38 -18.05
N THR A 220 1.06 17.83 -16.83
CA THR A 220 2.07 16.80 -16.52
C THR A 220 1.82 15.51 -17.30
N ALA A 221 0.55 15.08 -17.43
CA ALA A 221 0.22 13.91 -18.24
C ALA A 221 0.60 14.09 -19.71
N GLU A 222 0.34 15.28 -20.27
CA GLU A 222 0.77 15.65 -21.63
C GLU A 222 2.30 15.64 -21.79
N GLU A 223 3.03 16.26 -20.84
CA GLU A 223 4.50 16.28 -20.83
C GLU A 223 5.11 14.86 -20.77
N LEU A 224 4.46 13.94 -20.04
CA LEU A 224 4.91 12.57 -19.91
C LEU A 224 4.46 11.67 -21.08
N GLY A 225 3.67 12.22 -22.03
CA GLY A 225 3.17 11.48 -23.19
C GLY A 225 2.17 10.37 -22.81
N MET A 226 1.32 10.64 -21.83
CA MET A 226 0.29 9.70 -21.35
C MET A 226 -0.93 9.77 -22.28
N ASP A 227 -0.81 9.17 -23.48
CA ASP A 227 -1.80 9.23 -24.57
C ASP A 227 -2.99 8.26 -24.38
N TRP A 228 -3.24 7.81 -23.16
CA TRP A 228 -4.33 6.91 -22.78
C TRP A 228 -5.35 7.59 -21.88
N ASN A 229 -6.40 6.86 -21.46
CA ASN A 229 -7.48 7.41 -20.66
C ASN A 229 -6.99 7.97 -19.32
N GLN A 230 -7.42 9.19 -19.00
CA GLN A 230 -7.05 9.91 -17.79
C GLN A 230 -8.27 10.22 -16.92
N ILE A 231 -8.18 9.95 -15.62
CA ILE A 231 -9.09 10.45 -14.60
C ILE A 231 -8.27 11.46 -13.78
N ASN A 232 -8.45 12.76 -14.05
CA ASN A 232 -7.49 13.80 -13.69
C ASN A 232 -7.58 14.31 -12.24
N ASN A 233 -8.64 14.00 -11.52
CA ASN A 233 -8.86 14.47 -10.15
C ASN A 233 -9.64 13.43 -9.33
N GLY A 234 -8.99 12.30 -9.06
CA GLY A 234 -9.56 11.19 -8.30
C GLY A 234 -9.74 11.47 -6.81
N GLY A 235 -8.99 12.41 -6.26
CA GLY A 235 -9.05 12.72 -4.83
C GLY A 235 -8.47 11.61 -3.97
N ARG A 236 -9.15 11.28 -2.89
CA ARG A 236 -8.68 10.27 -1.92
C ARG A 236 -9.47 8.96 -1.96
N GLU A 237 -10.73 9.03 -2.38
CA GLU A 237 -11.66 7.92 -2.26
C GLU A 237 -11.26 6.69 -3.09
N PRO A 238 -10.89 6.79 -4.39
CA PRO A 238 -10.48 5.63 -5.17
C PRO A 238 -9.29 4.88 -4.58
N ALA A 239 -8.28 5.60 -4.11
CA ALA A 239 -7.13 5.01 -3.44
C ALA A 239 -7.53 4.29 -2.14
N ALA A 240 -8.43 4.89 -1.34
CA ALA A 240 -8.93 4.30 -0.11
C ALA A 240 -9.75 3.02 -0.38
N LEU A 241 -10.64 3.02 -1.39
CA LEU A 241 -11.45 1.87 -1.79
C LEU A 241 -10.61 0.67 -2.24
N TYR A 242 -9.42 0.91 -2.78
CA TYR A 242 -8.48 -0.13 -3.19
C TYR A 242 -7.40 -0.42 -2.13
N GLY A 243 -7.46 0.22 -0.96
CA GLY A 243 -6.46 0.06 0.08
C GLY A 243 -5.06 0.47 -0.38
N VAL A 244 -4.98 1.41 -1.33
CA VAL A 244 -3.71 1.96 -1.84
C VAL A 244 -3.15 2.92 -0.80
N GLU A 245 -1.95 2.62 -0.31
CA GLU A 245 -1.28 3.40 0.73
C GLU A 245 -0.06 4.16 0.20
N GLY A 246 0.36 3.86 -1.01
CA GLY A 246 1.48 4.50 -1.71
C GLY A 246 1.32 4.47 -3.22
N ILE A 247 1.92 5.41 -3.92
CA ILE A 247 1.95 5.49 -5.38
C ILE A 247 3.40 5.55 -5.89
N PRO A 248 3.67 4.95 -7.08
CA PRO A 248 2.72 4.34 -8.01
C PRO A 248 2.10 3.07 -7.45
N HIS A 249 0.84 2.77 -7.83
CA HIS A 249 0.21 1.49 -7.59
C HIS A 249 -0.56 1.07 -8.84
N ILE A 250 -0.19 -0.06 -9.42
CA ILE A 250 -0.68 -0.48 -10.72
C ILE A 250 -1.43 -1.80 -10.57
N ILE A 251 -2.62 -1.87 -11.17
CA ILE A 251 -3.52 -3.03 -11.10
C ILE A 251 -3.89 -3.46 -12.51
N LEU A 252 -3.79 -4.74 -12.82
CA LEU A 252 -4.30 -5.34 -14.05
C LEU A 252 -5.66 -5.99 -13.79
N PHE A 253 -6.66 -5.59 -14.57
CA PHE A 253 -7.99 -6.20 -14.60
C PHE A 253 -8.17 -7.07 -15.82
N GLY A 254 -8.86 -8.19 -15.64
CA GLY A 254 -9.36 -9.03 -16.73
C GLY A 254 -10.57 -8.43 -17.46
N PRO A 255 -10.94 -9.01 -18.61
CA PRO A 255 -12.07 -8.54 -19.43
C PRO A 255 -13.42 -8.52 -18.71
N ASP A 256 -13.58 -9.36 -17.71
CA ASP A 256 -14.78 -9.47 -16.86
C ASP A 256 -14.73 -8.53 -15.63
N GLY A 257 -13.61 -7.82 -15.43
CA GLY A 257 -13.37 -6.94 -14.28
C GLY A 257 -12.76 -7.63 -13.07
N THR A 258 -12.32 -8.88 -13.19
CA THR A 258 -11.54 -9.56 -12.15
C THR A 258 -10.18 -8.91 -11.99
N ILE A 259 -9.74 -8.66 -10.76
CA ILE A 259 -8.38 -8.19 -10.45
C ILE A 259 -7.42 -9.36 -10.67
N LEU A 260 -6.56 -9.27 -11.67
CA LEU A 260 -5.63 -10.32 -12.04
C LEU A 260 -4.30 -10.19 -11.32
N LYS A 261 -3.82 -8.96 -11.17
CA LYS A 261 -2.57 -8.64 -10.49
C LYS A 261 -2.61 -7.22 -9.94
N ARG A 262 -1.97 -6.99 -8.80
CA ARG A 262 -1.85 -5.66 -8.21
C ARG A 262 -0.44 -5.40 -7.68
N GLY A 263 -0.09 -4.10 -7.55
CA GLY A 263 1.24 -3.68 -7.08
C GLY A 263 2.34 -3.87 -8.12
N LEU A 264 1.98 -3.93 -9.40
CA LEU A 264 2.93 -4.09 -10.52
C LEU A 264 3.88 -2.89 -10.63
N HIS A 265 5.13 -3.15 -11.01
CA HIS A 265 6.13 -2.11 -11.23
C HIS A 265 7.27 -2.58 -12.17
N GLY A 266 7.93 -1.63 -12.82
CA GLY A 266 9.10 -1.89 -13.66
C GLY A 266 8.82 -2.86 -14.81
N ALA A 267 9.74 -3.79 -15.03
CA ALA A 267 9.64 -4.79 -16.09
C ALA A 267 8.51 -5.82 -15.86
N GLU A 268 8.08 -6.02 -14.60
CA GLU A 268 6.99 -6.93 -14.25
C GLU A 268 5.68 -6.54 -14.94
N ILE A 269 5.44 -5.25 -15.20
CA ILE A 269 4.23 -4.78 -15.89
C ILE A 269 4.10 -5.46 -17.25
N GLU A 270 5.15 -5.45 -18.06
CA GLU A 270 5.11 -6.09 -19.38
C GLU A 270 5.06 -7.61 -19.28
N GLU A 271 5.83 -8.20 -18.36
CA GLU A 271 5.83 -9.65 -18.13
C GLU A 271 4.42 -10.17 -17.83
N VAL A 272 3.73 -9.53 -16.90
CA VAL A 272 2.37 -9.91 -16.52
C VAL A 272 1.38 -9.65 -17.63
N VAL A 273 1.35 -8.46 -18.24
CA VAL A 273 0.42 -8.13 -19.33
C VAL A 273 0.61 -9.08 -20.50
N SER A 274 1.85 -9.37 -20.92
CA SER A 274 2.13 -10.30 -22.03
C SER A 274 1.69 -11.72 -21.74
N SER A 275 1.63 -12.14 -20.49
CA SER A 275 1.18 -13.49 -20.12
C SER A 275 -0.32 -13.71 -20.38
N TYR A 276 -1.12 -12.63 -20.31
CA TYR A 276 -2.57 -12.66 -20.54
C TYR A 276 -2.98 -12.34 -21.98
N LEU A 277 -2.18 -11.55 -22.72
CA LEU A 277 -2.50 -11.08 -24.07
C LEU A 277 -1.87 -11.94 -25.19
N LYS A 278 -1.76 -13.23 -24.99
CA LYS A 278 -1.22 -14.19 -25.98
C LYS A 278 -2.13 -14.39 -27.17
#